data_d8f19f1922361894c9f67a596e57e01d
#
_entry.id   d8f19f1922361894c9f67a596e57e01d
#
_cell.length_a   1.000
_cell.length_b   1.000
_cell.length_c   1.000
_cell.angle_alpha   90.00
_cell.angle_beta   90.00
_cell.angle_gamma   90.00
#
_symmetry.space_group_name_H-M   'P 1'
#
loop_
_entity.id
_entity.type
_entity.pdbx_description
1 polymer ?
#
loop_
_entity_poly.entity_id
_entity_poly.type
_entity_poly.pdbx_seq_one_letter_code
_entity_poly.pdbx_strand_id
1 'polypeptide(L)'
;NTKTVKRGSKLVYQVWLDTTKFTEANNIQYVGVSDTYDADKLDVNAADIKAYDSVTGADVTAKFDIKVENGTITATSKDEFIKDKENNPVIDTTKFAFGRYYKFDIPATVKESVKAGADIENTANQTVHVYNPVSKTVEKPEKPTQKRVNSVPVPVEMNFTKRLEGRELQANEFEFVLKKDGVEVERVKNDAAGKIVFKTLEFGRDDLGKTYNYT
;
A
#
# COMPACT_ATOMS: atom_id res chain seq x y z
N ASN A 1 -9.06 -0.71 -8.88
CA ASN A 1 -8.62 0.69 -9.03
C ASN A 1 -7.12 0.77 -8.78
N THR A 2 -6.35 1.17 -9.78
CA THR A 2 -4.91 1.44 -9.66
C THR A 2 -4.73 2.84 -9.09
N LYS A 3 -3.94 2.97 -8.02
CA LYS A 3 -3.63 4.26 -7.40
C LYS A 3 -2.21 4.66 -7.77
N THR A 4 -2.04 5.89 -8.22
CA THR A 4 -0.73 6.47 -8.53
C THR A 4 0.03 6.83 -7.25
N VAL A 5 1.33 6.51 -7.21
CA VAL A 5 2.21 6.80 -6.08
C VAL A 5 3.55 7.34 -6.59
N LYS A 6 4.17 8.24 -5.84
CA LYS A 6 5.47 8.84 -6.18
C LYS A 6 6.62 8.07 -5.52
N ARG A 7 7.79 8.09 -6.16
CA ARG A 7 9.05 7.62 -5.55
C ARG A 7 9.31 8.38 -4.25
N GLY A 8 9.83 7.70 -3.22
CA GLY A 8 10.09 8.25 -1.90
C GLY A 8 8.84 8.47 -1.04
N SER A 9 7.63 8.31 -1.59
CA SER A 9 6.39 8.49 -0.81
C SER A 9 6.10 7.30 0.09
N LYS A 10 5.35 7.59 1.16
CA LYS A 10 4.86 6.58 2.08
C LYS A 10 3.46 6.14 1.69
N LEU A 11 3.24 4.83 1.76
CA LEU A 11 1.95 4.17 1.60
C LEU A 11 1.60 3.45 2.90
N VAL A 12 0.32 3.23 3.14
CA VAL A 12 -0.13 2.31 4.19
C VAL A 12 -1.08 1.30 3.53
N TYR A 13 -0.65 0.05 3.46
CA TYR A 13 -1.53 -1.04 3.07
C TYR A 13 -2.37 -1.45 4.27
N GLN A 14 -3.65 -1.60 4.07
CA GLN A 14 -4.56 -2.11 5.09
C GLN A 14 -4.97 -3.53 4.74
N VAL A 15 -4.65 -4.46 5.61
CA VAL A 15 -5.00 -5.88 5.47
C VAL A 15 -5.94 -6.26 6.61
N TRP A 16 -7.03 -6.93 6.27
CA TRP A 16 -8.07 -7.31 7.21
C TRP A 16 -8.08 -8.81 7.45
N LEU A 17 -8.01 -9.18 8.73
CA LEU A 17 -8.25 -10.53 9.19
C LEU A 17 -9.72 -10.64 9.61
N ASP A 18 -10.49 -11.46 8.93
CA ASP A 18 -11.89 -11.71 9.20
C ASP A 18 -12.05 -12.96 10.10
N THR A 19 -12.39 -12.73 11.35
CA THR A 19 -12.70 -13.81 12.29
C THR A 19 -14.21 -13.90 12.61
N THR A 20 -15.06 -13.22 11.84
CA THR A 20 -16.50 -13.13 12.13
C THR A 20 -17.22 -14.47 12.10
N LYS A 21 -16.69 -15.43 11.36
CA LYS A 21 -17.26 -16.79 11.23
C LYS A 21 -16.50 -17.85 12.04
N PHE A 22 -15.49 -17.45 12.81
CA PHE A 22 -14.71 -18.39 13.61
C PHE A 22 -15.42 -18.67 14.93
N THR A 23 -15.41 -19.95 15.30
CA THR A 23 -15.95 -20.45 16.56
C THR A 23 -14.98 -21.45 17.18
N GLU A 24 -15.19 -21.82 18.44
CA GLU A 24 -14.41 -22.85 19.13
C GLU A 24 -14.46 -24.21 18.42
N ALA A 25 -15.56 -24.51 17.71
CA ALA A 25 -15.72 -25.77 16.97
C ALA A 25 -14.79 -25.88 15.74
N ASN A 26 -14.13 -24.81 15.32
CA ASN A 26 -13.25 -24.84 14.16
C ASN A 26 -11.82 -25.38 14.45
N ASN A 27 -11.51 -25.72 15.69
CA ASN A 27 -10.19 -26.21 16.12
C ASN A 27 -9.01 -25.32 15.68
N ILE A 28 -9.20 -24.00 15.75
CA ILE A 28 -8.22 -23.02 15.27
C ILE A 28 -7.11 -22.89 16.32
N GLN A 29 -5.86 -23.03 15.87
CA GLN A 29 -4.68 -22.77 16.69
C GLN A 29 -4.07 -21.39 16.42
N TYR A 30 -4.01 -20.99 15.17
CA TYR A 30 -3.43 -19.69 14.77
C TYR A 30 -4.30 -19.03 13.73
N VAL A 31 -4.37 -17.71 13.81
CA VAL A 31 -4.95 -16.84 12.80
C VAL A 31 -3.99 -15.72 12.48
N GLY A 32 -4.06 -15.19 11.28
CA GLY A 32 -3.21 -14.09 10.90
C GLY A 32 -3.38 -13.67 9.46
N VAL A 33 -2.41 -12.94 8.97
CA VAL A 33 -2.33 -12.49 7.58
C VAL A 33 -0.94 -12.75 7.03
N SER A 34 -0.87 -12.94 5.72
CA SER A 34 0.36 -12.98 4.96
C SER A 34 0.24 -11.97 3.82
N ASP A 35 1.26 -11.17 3.61
CA ASP A 35 1.29 -10.14 2.59
C ASP A 35 2.59 -10.25 1.79
N THR A 36 2.47 -10.33 0.47
CA THR A 36 3.60 -10.39 -0.45
C THR A 36 3.72 -9.09 -1.20
N TYR A 37 4.89 -8.47 -1.12
CA TYR A 37 5.22 -7.21 -1.76
C TYR A 37 6.52 -7.31 -2.56
N ASP A 38 6.71 -6.38 -3.50
CA ASP A 38 7.94 -6.30 -4.27
C ASP A 38 9.02 -5.58 -3.47
N ALA A 39 9.94 -6.35 -2.88
CA ALA A 39 11.03 -5.83 -2.05
C ALA A 39 12.05 -4.99 -2.84
N ASP A 40 12.07 -5.08 -4.18
CA ASP A 40 12.90 -4.21 -5.02
C ASP A 40 12.28 -2.81 -5.17
N LYS A 41 11.00 -2.65 -4.87
CA LYS A 41 10.24 -1.41 -5.05
C LYS A 41 9.77 -0.77 -3.75
N LEU A 42 9.58 -1.55 -2.68
CA LEU A 42 9.08 -1.09 -1.41
C LEU A 42 10.03 -1.43 -0.26
N ASP A 43 10.19 -0.49 0.67
CA ASP A 43 10.77 -0.72 1.98
C ASP A 43 9.67 -0.89 3.01
N VAL A 44 9.71 -1.98 3.77
CA VAL A 44 8.79 -2.29 4.86
C VAL A 44 9.59 -2.68 6.09
N ASN A 45 9.23 -2.10 7.24
CA ASN A 45 9.84 -2.42 8.53
C ASN A 45 8.80 -3.07 9.44
N ALA A 46 9.10 -4.25 9.98
CA ALA A 46 8.22 -4.97 10.89
C ALA A 46 7.80 -4.16 12.12
N ALA A 47 8.70 -3.32 12.65
CA ALA A 47 8.44 -2.49 13.83
C ALA A 47 7.35 -1.41 13.59
N ASP A 48 7.11 -1.05 12.34
CA ASP A 48 6.11 -0.04 11.97
C ASP A 48 4.72 -0.62 11.73
N ILE A 49 4.62 -1.95 11.63
CA ILE A 49 3.35 -2.63 11.39
C ILE A 49 2.52 -2.65 12.68
N LYS A 50 1.24 -2.26 12.57
CA LYS A 50 0.30 -2.22 13.68
C LYS A 50 -0.94 -3.04 13.38
N ALA A 51 -1.48 -3.66 14.42
CA ALA A 51 -2.74 -4.39 14.36
C ALA A 51 -3.76 -3.79 15.33
N TYR A 52 -4.99 -3.65 14.88
CA TYR A 52 -6.08 -3.06 15.65
C TYR A 52 -7.30 -3.97 15.69
N ASP A 53 -7.92 -4.07 16.85
CA ASP A 53 -9.22 -4.70 17.03
C ASP A 53 -10.32 -3.75 16.50
N SER A 54 -11.11 -4.19 15.52
CA SER A 54 -12.14 -3.34 14.90
C SER A 54 -13.32 -3.01 15.80
N VAL A 55 -13.55 -3.79 16.86
CA VAL A 55 -14.64 -3.57 17.80
C VAL A 55 -14.27 -2.53 18.86
N THR A 56 -13.07 -2.64 19.42
CA THR A 56 -12.60 -1.79 20.51
C THR A 56 -11.75 -0.61 20.03
N GLY A 57 -11.18 -0.70 18.84
CA GLY A 57 -10.19 0.25 18.32
C GLY A 57 -8.81 0.12 18.98
N ALA A 58 -8.65 -0.84 19.89
CA ALA A 58 -7.39 -1.01 20.64
C ALA A 58 -6.26 -1.50 19.73
N ASP A 59 -5.04 -1.02 20.00
CA ASP A 59 -3.81 -1.58 19.44
C ASP A 59 -3.58 -2.96 20.08
N VAL A 60 -3.61 -3.98 19.24
CA VAL A 60 -3.42 -5.39 19.61
C VAL A 60 -2.20 -6.00 18.94
N THR A 61 -1.28 -5.18 18.46
CA THR A 61 -0.06 -5.60 17.77
C THR A 61 0.71 -6.65 18.57
N ALA A 62 0.76 -6.51 19.89
CA ALA A 62 1.44 -7.46 20.79
C ALA A 62 0.84 -8.87 20.80
N LYS A 63 -0.37 -9.06 20.27
CA LYS A 63 -1.00 -10.39 20.14
C LYS A 63 -0.51 -11.18 18.93
N PHE A 64 0.33 -10.59 18.08
CA PHE A 64 0.83 -11.20 16.87
C PHE A 64 2.35 -11.24 16.85
N ASP A 65 2.90 -12.33 16.31
CA ASP A 65 4.29 -12.41 15.87
C ASP A 65 4.36 -11.88 14.45
N ILE A 66 5.06 -10.76 14.26
CA ILE A 66 5.16 -10.08 12.98
C ILE A 66 6.58 -10.23 12.45
N LYS A 67 6.71 -10.74 11.22
CA LYS A 67 7.98 -10.92 10.52
C LYS A 67 7.92 -10.32 9.13
N VAL A 68 9.04 -9.74 8.70
CA VAL A 68 9.24 -9.23 7.34
C VAL A 68 10.51 -9.86 6.79
N GLU A 69 10.38 -10.72 5.82
CA GLU A 69 11.51 -11.45 5.22
C GLU A 69 11.29 -11.61 3.71
N ASN A 70 12.29 -11.23 2.92
CA ASN A 70 12.33 -11.50 1.47
C ASN A 70 11.04 -11.12 0.70
N GLY A 71 10.47 -9.95 0.99
CA GLY A 71 9.24 -9.49 0.33
C GLY A 71 7.96 -10.14 0.84
N THR A 72 8.03 -10.85 1.96
CA THR A 72 6.86 -11.43 2.61
C THR A 72 6.73 -10.93 4.04
N ILE A 73 5.54 -10.47 4.37
CA ILE A 73 5.12 -10.08 5.71
C ILE A 73 4.22 -11.18 6.25
N THR A 74 4.50 -11.66 7.45
CA THR A 74 3.60 -12.56 8.17
C THR A 74 3.27 -11.99 9.53
N ALA A 75 2.00 -12.00 9.88
CA ALA A 75 1.52 -11.68 11.22
C ALA A 75 0.66 -12.85 11.69
N THR A 76 1.13 -13.56 12.68
CA THR A 76 0.48 -14.78 13.20
C THR A 76 0.18 -14.59 14.68
N SER A 77 -1.01 -14.96 15.13
CA SER A 77 -1.37 -14.93 16.55
C SER A 77 -0.41 -15.76 17.38
N LYS A 78 -0.08 -15.26 18.58
CA LYS A 78 0.86 -15.93 19.48
C LYS A 78 0.31 -17.20 20.09
N ASP A 79 1.19 -18.00 20.67
CA ASP A 79 0.88 -19.25 21.37
C ASP A 79 0.09 -18.98 22.66
N GLU A 80 -1.22 -18.87 22.53
CA GLU A 80 -2.14 -18.74 23.67
C GLU A 80 -3.25 -19.75 23.53
N PHE A 81 -2.99 -21.00 23.99
CA PHE A 81 -3.90 -22.12 23.84
C PHE A 81 -4.56 -22.52 25.14
N ILE A 82 -5.78 -23.04 25.00
CA ILE A 82 -6.46 -23.86 25.99
C ILE A 82 -6.68 -25.26 25.42
N LYS A 83 -7.03 -26.18 26.27
CA LYS A 83 -7.52 -27.49 25.82
C LYS A 83 -9.04 -27.43 25.69
N ASP A 84 -9.55 -27.84 24.53
CA ASP A 84 -10.98 -28.02 24.33
C ASP A 84 -11.52 -29.26 25.09
N LYS A 85 -12.79 -29.55 24.94
CA LYS A 85 -13.46 -30.66 25.62
C LYS A 85 -12.88 -32.05 25.23
N GLU A 86 -12.23 -32.11 24.07
CA GLU A 86 -11.59 -33.29 23.53
C GLU A 86 -10.06 -33.32 23.76
N ASN A 87 -9.58 -32.41 24.62
CA ASN A 87 -8.16 -32.24 24.95
C ASN A 87 -7.27 -31.80 23.78
N ASN A 88 -7.84 -31.17 22.75
CA ASN A 88 -7.09 -30.59 21.63
C ASN A 88 -6.61 -29.17 21.97
N PRO A 89 -5.40 -28.78 21.55
CA PRO A 89 -4.94 -27.41 21.72
C PRO A 89 -5.66 -26.47 20.73
N VAL A 90 -6.36 -25.49 21.27
CA VAL A 90 -7.08 -24.47 20.50
C VAL A 90 -6.79 -23.09 21.07
N ILE A 91 -6.97 -22.06 20.26
CA ILE A 91 -6.74 -20.68 20.69
C ILE A 91 -7.68 -20.33 21.87
N ASP A 92 -7.13 -19.65 22.88
CA ASP A 92 -7.91 -19.15 24.01
C ASP A 92 -8.70 -17.90 23.58
N THR A 93 -10.00 -18.05 23.33
CA THR A 93 -10.88 -16.97 22.88
C THR A 93 -11.13 -15.91 23.94
N THR A 94 -10.78 -16.13 25.20
CA THR A 94 -10.80 -15.10 26.25
C THR A 94 -9.66 -14.11 26.13
N LYS A 95 -8.57 -14.52 25.50
CA LYS A 95 -7.37 -13.70 25.25
C LYS A 95 -7.31 -13.19 23.83
N PHE A 96 -7.81 -13.96 22.87
CA PHE A 96 -7.88 -13.60 21.46
C PHE A 96 -9.33 -13.76 20.97
N ALA A 97 -10.08 -12.66 20.96
CA ALA A 97 -11.51 -12.70 20.64
C ALA A 97 -11.76 -12.94 19.14
N PHE A 98 -12.71 -13.83 18.84
CA PHE A 98 -13.27 -14.00 17.50
C PHE A 98 -14.55 -13.16 17.29
N GLY A 99 -15.19 -13.31 16.14
CA GLY A 99 -16.43 -12.61 15.82
C GLY A 99 -16.21 -11.15 15.42
N ARG A 100 -15.04 -10.80 14.95
CA ARG A 100 -14.63 -9.43 14.56
C ARG A 100 -13.57 -9.42 13.49
N TYR A 101 -13.27 -8.23 12.97
CA TYR A 101 -12.12 -7.98 12.12
C TYR A 101 -10.93 -7.47 12.92
N TYR A 102 -9.74 -7.85 12.50
CA TYR A 102 -8.48 -7.22 12.92
C TYR A 102 -7.87 -6.51 11.71
N LYS A 103 -7.54 -5.24 11.87
CA LYS A 103 -6.96 -4.42 10.81
C LYS A 103 -5.45 -4.33 11.00
N PHE A 104 -4.70 -4.69 9.97
CA PHE A 104 -3.26 -4.50 9.93
C PHE A 104 -2.94 -3.28 9.07
N ASP A 105 -2.27 -2.31 9.65
CA ASP A 105 -1.70 -1.17 8.95
C ASP A 105 -0.23 -1.47 8.68
N ILE A 106 0.14 -1.54 7.40
CA ILE A 106 1.47 -1.89 6.91
C ILE A 106 2.05 -0.68 6.19
N PRO A 107 2.85 0.16 6.87
CA PRO A 107 3.55 1.26 6.23
C PRO A 107 4.63 0.75 5.28
N ALA A 108 4.68 1.32 4.09
CA ALA A 108 5.69 1.03 3.09
C ALA A 108 6.19 2.32 2.45
N THR A 109 7.46 2.38 2.12
CA THR A 109 8.05 3.52 1.39
C THR A 109 8.42 3.08 -0.02
N VAL A 110 7.98 3.83 -1.01
CA VAL A 110 8.35 3.59 -2.42
C VAL A 110 9.82 3.98 -2.61
N LYS A 111 10.65 3.03 -3.02
CA LYS A 111 12.08 3.27 -3.23
C LYS A 111 12.33 4.31 -4.33
N GLU A 112 13.37 5.12 -4.15
CA GLU A 112 13.80 6.11 -5.17
C GLU A 112 14.26 5.46 -6.46
N SER A 113 14.73 4.20 -6.39
CA SER A 113 15.20 3.42 -7.53
C SER A 113 14.08 2.89 -8.44
N VAL A 114 12.82 3.01 -8.04
CA VAL A 114 11.68 2.53 -8.84
C VAL A 114 11.59 3.32 -10.13
N LYS A 115 11.53 2.61 -11.26
CA LYS A 115 11.43 3.25 -12.58
C LYS A 115 10.07 3.92 -12.76
N ALA A 116 10.06 5.08 -13.40
CA ALA A 116 8.84 5.74 -13.85
C ALA A 116 8.02 4.78 -14.75
N GLY A 117 6.71 4.76 -14.55
CA GLY A 117 5.81 3.86 -15.26
C GLY A 117 5.71 2.44 -14.69
N ALA A 118 6.52 2.09 -13.68
CA ALA A 118 6.47 0.77 -13.06
C ALA A 118 5.19 0.55 -12.25
N ASP A 119 4.71 -0.69 -12.25
CA ASP A 119 3.67 -1.14 -11.34
C ASP A 119 4.28 -1.69 -10.05
N ILE A 120 3.64 -1.41 -8.92
CA ILE A 120 3.98 -1.96 -7.61
C ILE A 120 2.83 -2.84 -7.17
N GLU A 121 3.07 -4.12 -7.07
CA GLU A 121 2.06 -5.10 -6.70
C GLU A 121 2.16 -5.47 -5.22
N ASN A 122 1.02 -5.63 -4.58
CA ASN A 122 0.89 -6.13 -3.23
C ASN A 122 -0.24 -7.15 -3.15
N THR A 123 0.01 -8.29 -2.53
CA THR A 123 -0.95 -9.39 -2.44
C THR A 123 -1.07 -9.86 -1.00
N ALA A 124 -2.26 -9.78 -0.45
CA ALA A 124 -2.54 -10.15 0.93
C ALA A 124 -3.48 -11.35 1.03
N ASN A 125 -3.19 -12.23 1.94
CA ASN A 125 -3.98 -13.42 2.28
C ASN A 125 -4.28 -13.45 3.78
N GLN A 126 -5.44 -13.94 4.13
CA GLN A 126 -5.73 -14.37 5.49
C GLN A 126 -5.16 -15.78 5.70
N THR A 127 -4.54 -16.02 6.85
CA THR A 127 -4.00 -17.33 7.24
C THR A 127 -4.75 -17.90 8.42
N VAL A 128 -5.06 -19.19 8.37
CA VAL A 128 -5.72 -19.92 9.45
C VAL A 128 -5.03 -21.28 9.59
N HIS A 129 -4.56 -21.59 10.78
CA HIS A 129 -4.00 -22.89 11.09
C HIS A 129 -4.99 -23.67 11.95
N VAL A 130 -5.46 -24.78 11.45
CA VAL A 130 -6.46 -25.64 12.07
C VAL A 130 -5.83 -26.92 12.57
N TYR A 131 -6.09 -27.28 13.81
CA TYR A 131 -5.65 -28.55 14.35
C TYR A 131 -6.57 -29.68 13.89
N ASN A 132 -5.98 -30.70 13.27
CA ASN A 132 -6.70 -31.91 12.90
C ASN A 132 -6.58 -32.92 14.03
N PRO A 133 -7.66 -33.24 14.78
CA PRO A 133 -7.61 -34.14 15.93
C PRO A 133 -7.34 -35.61 15.54
N VAL A 134 -7.60 -35.99 14.28
CA VAL A 134 -7.38 -37.34 13.78
C VAL A 134 -5.93 -37.56 13.45
N SER A 135 -5.35 -36.70 12.61
CA SER A 135 -3.92 -36.78 12.25
C SER A 135 -2.99 -36.21 13.32
N LYS A 136 -3.53 -35.44 14.27
CA LYS A 136 -2.77 -34.69 15.29
C LYS A 136 -1.78 -33.72 14.69
N THR A 137 -2.08 -33.18 13.52
CA THR A 137 -1.28 -32.21 12.78
C THR A 137 -1.99 -30.89 12.60
N VAL A 138 -1.23 -29.82 12.33
CA VAL A 138 -1.77 -28.50 12.01
C VAL A 138 -1.87 -28.34 10.50
N GLU A 139 -3.05 -28.03 10.02
CA GLU A 139 -3.35 -27.80 8.60
C GLU A 139 -3.53 -26.31 8.31
N LYS A 140 -3.15 -25.90 7.10
CA LYS A 140 -3.29 -24.53 6.59
C LYS A 140 -4.21 -24.52 5.38
N PRO A 141 -5.54 -24.42 5.57
CA PRO A 141 -6.46 -24.31 4.44
C PRO A 141 -6.15 -23.08 3.57
N GLU A 142 -6.23 -23.25 2.26
CA GLU A 142 -6.08 -22.13 1.32
C GLU A 142 -7.21 -21.13 1.49
N LYS A 143 -6.90 -19.84 1.33
CA LYS A 143 -7.84 -18.73 1.41
C LYS A 143 -7.75 -17.85 0.17
N PRO A 144 -8.84 -17.16 -0.19
CA PRO A 144 -8.83 -16.23 -1.31
C PRO A 144 -7.78 -15.13 -1.16
N THR A 145 -7.12 -14.83 -2.26
CA THR A 145 -6.08 -13.83 -2.36
C THR A 145 -6.67 -12.46 -2.69
N GLN A 146 -6.17 -11.41 -2.06
CA GLN A 146 -6.49 -10.02 -2.40
C GLN A 146 -5.25 -9.35 -2.97
N LYS A 147 -5.37 -8.82 -4.19
CA LYS A 147 -4.28 -8.11 -4.89
C LYS A 147 -4.57 -6.61 -4.98
N ARG A 148 -3.54 -5.81 -4.75
CA ARG A 148 -3.53 -4.36 -5.00
C ARG A 148 -2.39 -4.02 -5.96
N VAL A 149 -2.64 -3.07 -6.85
CA VAL A 149 -1.65 -2.57 -7.79
C VAL A 149 -1.58 -1.06 -7.66
N ASN A 150 -0.39 -0.53 -7.46
CA ASN A 150 -0.09 0.89 -7.55
C ASN A 150 0.84 1.12 -8.74
N SER A 151 0.79 2.29 -9.34
CA SER A 151 1.69 2.65 -10.43
C SER A 151 2.46 3.93 -10.12
N VAL A 152 3.71 3.97 -10.59
CA VAL A 152 4.56 5.16 -10.51
C VAL A 152 4.37 5.96 -11.80
N PRO A 153 3.99 7.26 -11.75
CA PRO A 153 3.77 8.06 -12.94
C PRO A 153 5.07 8.37 -13.66
N VAL A 154 4.96 8.64 -14.97
CA VAL A 154 6.03 9.19 -15.79
C VAL A 154 5.96 10.70 -15.70
N PRO A 155 6.98 11.40 -15.14
CA PRO A 155 7.00 12.85 -15.06
C PRO A 155 7.46 13.46 -16.41
N VAL A 156 6.83 14.54 -16.82
CA VAL A 156 7.25 15.36 -17.95
C VAL A 156 7.32 16.81 -17.50
N GLU A 157 8.50 17.40 -17.60
CA GLU A 157 8.71 18.80 -17.27
C GLU A 157 8.44 19.68 -18.49
N MET A 158 7.64 20.75 -18.26
CA MET A 158 7.29 21.75 -19.26
C MET A 158 7.93 23.08 -18.86
N ASN A 159 9.25 23.21 -19.13
CA ASN A 159 10.05 24.38 -18.79
C ASN A 159 10.54 25.05 -20.07
N PHE A 160 10.38 26.37 -20.15
CA PHE A 160 10.75 27.17 -21.32
C PHE A 160 11.54 28.40 -20.89
N THR A 161 12.16 29.07 -21.88
CA THR A 161 12.85 30.33 -21.65
C THR A 161 12.35 31.39 -22.64
N LYS A 162 11.89 32.52 -22.12
CA LYS A 162 11.57 33.71 -22.87
C LYS A 162 12.82 34.59 -23.00
N ARG A 163 13.11 35.02 -24.21
CA ARG A 163 14.12 36.04 -24.46
C ARG A 163 13.46 37.28 -25.05
N LEU A 164 13.96 38.43 -24.68
CA LEU A 164 13.54 39.72 -25.20
C LEU A 164 14.76 40.39 -25.81
N GLU A 165 14.60 40.93 -27.02
CA GLU A 165 15.66 41.70 -27.71
C GLU A 165 15.41 43.18 -27.50
N GLY A 166 16.51 43.96 -27.43
CA GLY A 166 16.46 45.45 -27.36
C GLY A 166 16.38 46.01 -25.94
N ARG A 167 15.99 45.26 -24.94
CA ARG A 167 16.02 45.67 -23.53
C ARG A 167 16.00 44.48 -22.59
N GLU A 168 16.29 44.71 -21.33
CA GLU A 168 16.17 43.66 -20.29
C GLU A 168 14.71 43.27 -20.04
N LEU A 169 14.53 41.98 -19.86
CA LEU A 169 13.24 41.36 -19.46
C LEU A 169 12.98 41.59 -17.97
N GLN A 170 11.75 41.97 -17.63
CA GLN A 170 11.34 42.09 -16.27
C GLN A 170 10.58 40.85 -15.79
N ALA A 171 10.69 40.54 -14.50
CA ALA A 171 9.89 39.47 -13.90
C ALA A 171 8.39 39.79 -14.01
N ASN A 172 7.59 38.75 -14.29
CA ASN A 172 6.14 38.83 -14.45
C ASN A 172 5.64 39.71 -15.61
N GLU A 173 6.50 39.99 -16.58
CA GLU A 173 6.16 40.87 -17.72
C GLU A 173 5.28 40.16 -18.74
N PHE A 174 5.50 38.87 -18.96
CA PHE A 174 4.73 38.06 -19.90
C PHE A 174 4.02 36.93 -19.18
N GLU A 175 2.83 36.61 -19.66
CA GLU A 175 2.02 35.52 -19.17
C GLU A 175 1.94 34.42 -20.23
N PHE A 176 2.08 33.16 -19.78
CA PHE A 176 2.09 31.99 -20.62
C PHE A 176 1.00 31.02 -20.15
N VAL A 177 0.26 30.50 -21.10
CA VAL A 177 -0.86 29.59 -20.84
C VAL A 177 -0.52 28.24 -21.41
N LEU A 178 -0.55 27.21 -20.58
CA LEU A 178 -0.48 25.83 -21.02
C LEU A 178 -1.89 25.32 -21.27
N LYS A 179 -2.12 24.81 -22.48
CA LYS A 179 -3.40 24.18 -22.84
C LYS A 179 -3.19 22.70 -23.14
N LYS A 180 -4.12 21.88 -22.70
CA LYS A 180 -4.23 20.46 -23.05
C LYS A 180 -5.45 20.26 -23.95
N ASP A 181 -5.22 19.78 -25.16
CA ASP A 181 -6.30 19.59 -26.16
C ASP A 181 -7.17 20.83 -26.36
N GLY A 182 -6.53 22.01 -26.34
CA GLY A 182 -7.18 23.30 -26.51
C GLY A 182 -7.77 23.92 -25.22
N VAL A 183 -7.81 23.20 -24.11
CA VAL A 183 -8.32 23.67 -22.82
C VAL A 183 -7.19 24.17 -21.92
N GLU A 184 -7.32 25.36 -21.35
CA GLU A 184 -6.36 25.90 -20.39
C GLU A 184 -6.25 25.02 -19.16
N VAL A 185 -5.01 24.63 -18.80
CA VAL A 185 -4.72 23.82 -17.62
C VAL A 185 -3.84 24.54 -16.61
N GLU A 186 -3.01 25.49 -17.04
CA GLU A 186 -2.16 26.28 -16.17
C GLU A 186 -1.76 27.60 -16.82
N ARG A 187 -1.51 28.61 -15.97
CA ARG A 187 -1.09 29.95 -16.37
C ARG A 187 0.05 30.39 -15.47
N VAL A 188 1.19 30.76 -16.07
CA VAL A 188 2.39 31.16 -15.34
C VAL A 188 3.00 32.41 -15.97
N LYS A 189 3.81 33.14 -15.21
CA LYS A 189 4.58 34.28 -15.69
C LYS A 189 6.07 33.97 -15.70
N ASN A 190 6.82 34.68 -16.53
CA ASN A 190 8.27 34.57 -16.55
C ASN A 190 8.92 35.15 -15.30
N ASP A 191 10.04 34.62 -14.87
CA ASP A 191 10.95 35.28 -13.94
C ASP A 191 11.83 36.32 -14.65
N ALA A 192 12.67 37.00 -13.88
CA ALA A 192 13.58 38.04 -14.44
C ALA A 192 14.64 37.46 -15.40
N ALA A 193 14.96 36.16 -15.27
CA ALA A 193 15.87 35.44 -16.17
C ALA A 193 15.14 34.87 -17.39
N GLY A 194 13.85 35.09 -17.52
CA GLY A 194 13.02 34.60 -18.61
C GLY A 194 12.54 33.17 -18.46
N LYS A 195 12.73 32.54 -17.30
CA LYS A 195 12.27 31.18 -17.06
C LYS A 195 10.76 31.14 -16.92
N ILE A 196 10.16 30.15 -17.57
CA ILE A 196 8.74 29.83 -17.55
C ILE A 196 8.64 28.40 -17.08
N VAL A 197 8.13 28.17 -15.86
CA VAL A 197 8.07 26.87 -15.24
C VAL A 197 6.61 26.51 -14.96
N PHE A 198 6.10 25.53 -15.68
CA PHE A 198 4.83 24.90 -15.41
C PHE A 198 4.96 23.76 -14.41
N LYS A 199 3.88 23.36 -13.77
CA LYS A 199 3.88 22.16 -12.93
C LYS A 199 4.27 20.95 -13.76
N THR A 200 5.07 20.05 -13.17
CA THR A 200 5.40 18.79 -13.80
C THR A 200 4.15 18.00 -14.12
N LEU A 201 4.01 17.60 -15.38
CA LEU A 201 2.94 16.71 -15.81
C LEU A 201 3.27 15.28 -15.38
N GLU A 202 2.28 14.53 -14.93
CA GLU A 202 2.43 13.15 -14.52
C GLU A 202 1.49 12.27 -15.34
N PHE A 203 2.07 11.29 -16.06
CA PHE A 203 1.32 10.33 -16.87
C PHE A 203 1.37 8.97 -16.22
N GLY A 204 0.21 8.43 -15.88
CA GLY A 204 0.05 7.15 -15.24
C GLY A 204 -0.48 6.08 -16.18
N ARG A 205 -0.89 4.96 -15.60
CA ARG A 205 -1.43 3.80 -16.33
C ARG A 205 -2.67 4.15 -17.17
N ASP A 206 -3.51 5.06 -16.66
CA ASP A 206 -4.73 5.48 -17.34
C ASP A 206 -4.46 6.31 -18.62
N ASP A 207 -3.21 6.77 -18.81
CA ASP A 207 -2.78 7.53 -19.98
C ASP A 207 -2.21 6.65 -21.10
N LEU A 208 -2.04 5.34 -20.85
CA LEU A 208 -1.50 4.41 -21.84
C LEU A 208 -2.38 4.38 -23.09
N GLY A 209 -1.75 4.52 -24.24
CA GLY A 209 -2.42 4.52 -25.54
C GLY A 209 -3.20 5.80 -25.87
N LYS A 210 -3.15 6.82 -25.00
CA LYS A 210 -3.76 8.12 -25.25
C LYS A 210 -2.72 9.11 -25.79
N THR A 211 -3.20 10.01 -26.64
CA THR A 211 -2.42 11.13 -27.16
C THR A 211 -3.03 12.43 -26.67
N TYR A 212 -2.18 13.33 -26.15
CA TYR A 212 -2.60 14.65 -25.70
C TYR A 212 -1.78 15.70 -26.42
N ASN A 213 -2.43 16.78 -26.86
CA ASN A 213 -1.77 17.93 -27.46
C ASN A 213 -1.61 19.05 -26.44
N TYR A 214 -0.38 19.39 -26.12
CA TYR A 214 -0.05 20.52 -25.25
C TYR A 214 0.47 21.70 -26.09
N THR A 215 -0.14 22.87 -25.91
CA THR A 215 0.20 24.11 -26.61
C THR A 215 0.30 25.26 -25.62
#